data_b13e5a484a4ecc7a45015a1b7b62b0dd
#
_entry.id   b13e5a484a4ecc7a45015a1b7b62b0dd
#
_cell.length_a   1.000
_cell.length_b   1.000
_cell.length_c   1.000
_cell.angle_alpha   90.00
_cell.angle_beta   90.00
_cell.angle_gamma   90.00
#
_symmetry.space_group_name_H-M   'P 1'
#
loop_
_entity.id
_entity.type
_entity.pdbx_description
1 polymer ?
#
loop_
_entity_poly.entity_id
_entity_poly.type
_entity_poly.pdbx_seq_one_letter_code
_entity_poly.pdbx_strand_id
1 'polypeptide(L)'
;MKHHTIKTLAAALLLTGMVAVACHKEGDATKATVQNISNTGCSYHTDKQALEEKGLFDDNDSVSYSYSHGTLSITHHNLFVNCCFEEGGIDVDITVNADTITIREYEHNGPLCDCICRTDNSFQIAHLPHGTYTLVFLSWYPEPYSITVTI
;
A
#
# COMPACT_ATOMS: atom_id res chain seq x y z
N MET A 1 17.13 -12.53 87.83
CA MET A 1 17.46 -12.63 86.36
C MET A 1 16.11 -12.76 85.62
N LYS A 2 15.66 -11.68 84.96
CA LYS A 2 14.41 -11.69 84.16
C LYS A 2 14.73 -11.65 82.67
N HIS A 3 14.35 -12.67 81.95
CA HIS A 3 14.48 -12.72 80.52
C HIS A 3 13.30 -11.98 79.87
N HIS A 4 13.58 -10.94 79.13
CA HIS A 4 12.60 -10.28 78.27
C HIS A 4 12.68 -10.88 76.85
N THR A 5 11.58 -11.52 76.47
CA THR A 5 11.39 -12.05 75.15
C THR A 5 10.78 -10.95 74.25
N ILE A 6 11.53 -10.51 73.27
CA ILE A 6 11.05 -9.54 72.22
C ILE A 6 10.33 -10.34 71.17
N LYS A 7 9.01 -10.09 71.02
CA LYS A 7 8.21 -10.61 69.91
C LYS A 7 8.30 -9.64 68.74
N THR A 8 8.99 -10.02 67.70
CA THR A 8 9.03 -9.32 66.42
C THR A 8 7.77 -9.63 65.65
N LEU A 9 6.93 -8.64 65.43
CA LEU A 9 5.78 -8.71 64.50
C LEU A 9 6.30 -8.44 63.08
N ALA A 10 6.25 -9.46 62.26
CA ALA A 10 6.48 -9.30 60.81
C ALA A 10 5.16 -8.90 60.14
N ALA A 11 5.05 -7.67 59.70
CA ALA A 11 3.94 -7.20 58.89
C ALA A 11 4.25 -7.57 57.41
N ALA A 12 3.54 -8.54 56.89
CA ALA A 12 3.57 -8.89 55.46
C ALA A 12 2.67 -7.90 54.69
N LEU A 13 3.28 -6.99 53.94
CA LEU A 13 2.60 -6.13 52.98
C LEU A 13 2.30 -6.92 51.71
N LEU A 14 1.06 -7.36 51.52
CA LEU A 14 0.54 -7.92 50.29
C LEU A 14 0.27 -6.76 49.32
N LEU A 15 1.23 -6.48 48.40
CA LEU A 15 0.99 -5.66 47.22
C LEU A 15 0.19 -6.50 46.21
N THR A 16 -1.13 -6.32 46.17
CA THR A 16 -1.98 -6.79 45.09
C THR A 16 -1.77 -5.87 43.89
N GLY A 17 -0.85 -6.25 43.01
CA GLY A 17 -0.70 -5.63 41.68
C GLY A 17 -1.95 -5.92 40.82
N MET A 18 -2.82 -4.92 40.66
CA MET A 18 -3.84 -4.96 39.61
C MET A 18 -3.15 -4.89 38.25
N VAL A 19 -2.98 -6.04 37.62
CA VAL A 19 -2.67 -6.12 36.19
C VAL A 19 -3.96 -5.73 35.46
N ALA A 20 -4.03 -4.47 35.02
CA ALA A 20 -5.04 -4.06 34.07
C ALA A 20 -4.75 -4.78 32.74
N VAL A 21 -5.43 -5.90 32.54
CA VAL A 21 -5.49 -6.54 31.21
C VAL A 21 -6.32 -5.59 30.35
N ALA A 22 -5.64 -4.74 29.60
CA ALA A 22 -6.25 -4.01 28.50
C ALA A 22 -6.69 -5.06 27.49
N CYS A 23 -7.97 -5.45 27.53
CA CYS A 23 -8.61 -6.12 26.42
C CYS A 23 -8.51 -5.19 25.20
N HIS A 24 -7.48 -5.36 24.39
CA HIS A 24 -7.51 -4.92 23.03
C HIS A 24 -8.64 -5.74 22.38
N LYS A 25 -9.79 -5.09 22.24
CA LYS A 25 -10.83 -5.55 21.34
C LYS A 25 -10.17 -5.46 19.96
N GLU A 26 -9.68 -6.60 19.43
CA GLU A 26 -9.39 -6.73 18.02
C GLU A 26 -10.72 -6.41 17.31
N GLY A 27 -10.91 -5.14 16.98
CA GLY A 27 -11.92 -4.74 16.03
C GLY A 27 -11.57 -5.48 14.76
N ASP A 28 -12.54 -6.15 14.21
CA ASP A 28 -12.49 -6.75 12.88
C ASP A 28 -12.05 -5.65 11.92
N ALA A 29 -10.71 -5.51 11.75
CA ALA A 29 -10.11 -4.51 10.89
C ALA A 29 -10.45 -4.98 9.48
N THR A 30 -11.49 -4.39 8.90
CA THR A 30 -11.87 -4.61 7.51
C THR A 30 -10.61 -4.48 6.68
N LYS A 31 -10.19 -5.58 6.09
CA LYS A 31 -8.96 -5.65 5.30
C LYS A 31 -9.06 -4.65 4.15
N ALA A 32 -8.03 -3.82 3.98
CA ALA A 32 -7.95 -2.91 2.84
C ALA A 32 -8.13 -3.70 1.53
N THR A 33 -8.97 -3.18 0.63
CA THR A 33 -9.31 -3.85 -0.64
C THR A 33 -9.22 -2.89 -1.80
N VAL A 34 -8.74 -3.40 -2.95
CA VAL A 34 -8.76 -2.65 -4.22
C VAL A 34 -10.15 -2.75 -4.83
N GLN A 35 -10.62 -1.64 -5.41
CA GLN A 35 -11.88 -1.54 -6.14
C GLN A 35 -11.82 -0.48 -7.22
N ASN A 36 -12.80 -0.48 -8.13
CA ASN A 36 -12.98 0.55 -9.17
C ASN A 36 -11.73 0.77 -10.04
N ILE A 37 -11.12 -0.32 -10.51
CA ILE A 37 -9.98 -0.25 -11.42
C ILE A 37 -10.49 0.20 -12.80
N SER A 38 -9.82 1.20 -13.38
CA SER A 38 -10.10 1.70 -14.74
C SER A 38 -8.84 2.27 -15.36
N ASN A 39 -8.75 2.22 -16.68
CA ASN A 39 -7.65 2.82 -17.44
C ASN A 39 -8.20 3.62 -18.64
N THR A 40 -7.36 4.49 -19.19
CA THR A 40 -7.73 5.36 -20.33
C THR A 40 -7.51 4.73 -21.69
N GLY A 41 -7.02 3.49 -21.74
CA GLY A 41 -6.53 2.88 -22.96
C GLY A 41 -5.19 3.47 -23.41
N CYS A 42 -4.62 2.96 -24.51
CA CYS A 42 -3.36 3.43 -25.06
C CYS A 42 -3.46 4.87 -25.58
N SER A 43 -2.81 5.82 -24.93
CA SER A 43 -2.77 7.21 -25.33
C SER A 43 -1.64 7.56 -26.29
N TYR A 44 -0.57 6.76 -26.30
CA TYR A 44 0.60 6.97 -27.15
C TYR A 44 1.29 5.65 -27.48
N HIS A 45 1.43 5.36 -28.79
CA HIS A 45 2.15 4.19 -29.27
C HIS A 45 3.59 4.58 -29.59
N THR A 46 4.54 3.91 -28.98
CA THR A 46 5.96 4.05 -29.31
C THR A 46 6.52 2.68 -29.66
N ASP A 47 7.21 2.59 -30.79
CA ASP A 47 7.94 1.38 -31.13
C ASP A 47 9.01 1.10 -30.07
N LYS A 48 9.11 -0.15 -29.64
CA LYS A 48 10.02 -0.59 -28.59
C LYS A 48 11.47 -0.13 -28.81
N GLN A 49 11.89 -0.09 -30.07
CA GLN A 49 13.23 0.35 -30.47
C GLN A 49 13.46 1.85 -30.26
N ALA A 50 12.43 2.69 -30.42
CA ALA A 50 12.52 4.14 -30.17
C ALA A 50 12.61 4.48 -28.68
N LEU A 51 12.15 3.61 -27.80
CA LEU A 51 12.25 3.75 -26.35
C LEU A 51 13.66 3.44 -25.84
N GLU A 52 14.34 2.47 -26.43
CA GLU A 52 15.72 2.13 -26.05
C GLU A 52 16.72 3.24 -26.44
N GLU A 53 16.48 3.99 -27.54
CA GLU A 53 17.32 5.10 -27.98
C GLU A 53 17.12 6.39 -27.18
N LYS A 54 15.93 6.62 -26.59
CA LYS A 54 15.61 7.86 -25.87
C LYS A 54 15.85 7.81 -24.36
N GLY A 55 16.28 6.67 -23.83
CA GLY A 55 16.28 6.44 -22.41
C GLY A 55 14.81 6.35 -21.91
N LEU A 56 14.38 5.18 -21.56
CA LEU A 56 13.02 4.79 -21.18
C LEU A 56 12.36 5.61 -20.05
N PHE A 57 13.08 6.58 -19.51
CA PHE A 57 12.74 7.31 -18.28
C PHE A 57 12.54 8.78 -18.58
N ASP A 58 11.53 9.08 -19.36
CA ASP A 58 11.02 10.44 -19.42
C ASP A 58 10.23 10.70 -18.12
N ASP A 59 10.52 11.83 -17.45
CA ASP A 59 10.03 12.26 -16.12
C ASP A 59 8.49 12.45 -16.02
N ASN A 60 7.72 11.83 -16.91
CA ASN A 60 6.26 12.00 -17.00
C ASN A 60 5.45 10.94 -16.24
N ASP A 61 6.11 9.92 -15.70
CA ASP A 61 5.46 8.93 -14.83
C ASP A 61 5.22 9.56 -13.47
N SER A 62 3.97 9.60 -13.03
CA SER A 62 3.58 10.29 -11.80
C SER A 62 2.35 9.68 -11.17
N VAL A 63 2.18 9.89 -9.87
CA VAL A 63 1.03 9.43 -9.12
C VAL A 63 0.29 10.62 -8.51
N SER A 64 -1.00 10.71 -8.78
CA SER A 64 -1.90 11.60 -8.06
C SER A 64 -2.83 10.80 -7.15
N TYR A 65 -3.22 11.41 -6.03
CA TYR A 65 -4.11 10.74 -5.08
C TYR A 65 -5.05 11.71 -4.38
N SER A 66 -6.16 11.17 -3.89
CA SER A 66 -7.07 11.86 -2.99
C SER A 66 -7.65 10.88 -1.98
N TYR A 67 -8.03 11.38 -0.78
CA TYR A 67 -8.60 10.53 0.25
C TYR A 67 -9.94 11.10 0.72
N SER A 68 -10.93 10.23 0.82
CA SER A 68 -12.26 10.57 1.31
C SER A 68 -12.98 9.35 1.88
N HIS A 69 -13.60 9.52 3.06
CA HIS A 69 -14.45 8.50 3.68
C HIS A 69 -13.82 7.10 3.80
N GLY A 70 -12.54 7.03 4.19
CA GLY A 70 -11.86 5.75 4.35
C GLY A 70 -11.38 5.11 3.05
N THR A 71 -11.44 5.86 1.93
CA THR A 71 -11.04 5.40 0.60
C THR A 71 -9.94 6.29 0.04
N LEU A 72 -8.81 5.70 -0.32
CA LEU A 72 -7.72 6.34 -1.04
C LEU A 72 -7.91 6.08 -2.53
N SER A 73 -8.17 7.12 -3.31
CA SER A 73 -8.23 7.07 -4.77
C SER A 73 -6.87 7.43 -5.33
N ILE A 74 -6.37 6.63 -6.25
CA ILE A 74 -5.04 6.75 -6.84
C ILE A 74 -5.21 6.78 -8.36
N THR A 75 -4.42 7.62 -9.03
CA THR A 75 -4.22 7.56 -10.48
C THR A 75 -2.72 7.54 -10.75
N HIS A 76 -2.27 6.47 -11.40
CA HIS A 76 -0.92 6.33 -11.91
C HIS A 76 -0.92 6.81 -13.36
N HIS A 77 -0.29 7.96 -13.61
CA HIS A 77 -0.24 8.60 -14.92
C HIS A 77 0.91 8.05 -15.75
N ASN A 78 0.67 7.86 -17.03
CA ASN A 78 1.66 7.41 -18.01
C ASN A 78 2.28 6.03 -17.73
N LEU A 79 1.54 5.12 -17.06
CA LEU A 79 1.96 3.74 -16.86
C LEU A 79 2.27 3.09 -18.22
N PHE A 80 3.43 2.42 -18.31
CA PHE A 80 3.82 1.68 -19.51
C PHE A 80 3.19 0.31 -19.54
N VAL A 81 2.50 0.02 -20.63
CA VAL A 81 1.82 -1.27 -20.85
C VAL A 81 2.05 -1.77 -22.27
N ASN A 82 1.87 -3.08 -22.49
CA ASN A 82 1.85 -3.63 -23.84
C ASN A 82 0.64 -3.08 -24.61
N CYS A 83 0.82 -2.61 -25.85
CA CYS A 83 -0.26 -1.96 -26.60
C CYS A 83 -1.38 -2.92 -27.07
N CYS A 84 -1.24 -4.22 -26.84
CA CYS A 84 -2.27 -5.22 -27.10
C CYS A 84 -3.10 -5.57 -25.85
N PHE A 85 -2.95 -4.83 -24.75
CA PHE A 85 -3.88 -5.01 -23.63
C PHE A 85 -5.29 -4.52 -24.02
N GLU A 86 -6.30 -5.24 -23.60
CA GLU A 86 -7.69 -4.83 -23.78
C GLU A 86 -8.06 -3.76 -22.76
N GLU A 87 -9.06 -2.93 -23.08
CA GLU A 87 -9.61 -1.95 -22.14
C GLU A 87 -10.04 -2.65 -20.85
N GLY A 88 -9.54 -2.19 -19.69
CA GLY A 88 -9.72 -2.87 -18.40
C GLY A 88 -8.78 -4.04 -18.13
N GLY A 89 -7.79 -4.28 -19.01
CA GLY A 89 -6.81 -5.38 -18.88
C GLY A 89 -5.66 -5.14 -17.91
N ILE A 90 -5.76 -4.16 -17.00
CA ILE A 90 -4.78 -3.92 -15.94
C ILE A 90 -5.43 -4.24 -14.59
N ASP A 91 -4.88 -5.22 -13.90
CA ASP A 91 -5.27 -5.56 -12.53
C ASP A 91 -4.33 -4.90 -11.51
N VAL A 92 -4.82 -4.76 -10.29
CA VAL A 92 -4.07 -4.17 -9.18
C VAL A 92 -4.16 -5.06 -7.96
N ASP A 93 -3.03 -5.55 -7.50
CA ASP A 93 -2.89 -6.23 -6.22
C ASP A 93 -2.26 -5.31 -5.18
N ILE A 94 -2.70 -5.40 -3.92
CA ILE A 94 -2.08 -4.69 -2.81
C ILE A 94 -1.67 -5.64 -1.69
N THR A 95 -0.57 -5.29 -1.04
CA THR A 95 -0.17 -5.88 0.24
C THR A 95 0.06 -4.75 1.24
N VAL A 96 -0.66 -4.80 2.37
CA VAL A 96 -0.51 -3.81 3.45
C VAL A 96 0.30 -4.45 4.58
N ASN A 97 1.42 -3.82 4.93
CA ASN A 97 2.27 -4.22 6.03
C ASN A 97 2.61 -2.97 6.87
N ALA A 98 1.96 -2.86 8.03
CA ALA A 98 2.01 -1.68 8.90
C ALA A 98 1.63 -0.41 8.11
N ASP A 99 2.55 0.51 7.93
CA ASP A 99 2.41 1.77 7.21
C ASP A 99 2.85 1.71 5.73
N THR A 100 3.23 0.53 5.24
CA THR A 100 3.66 0.33 3.86
C THR A 100 2.59 -0.41 3.06
N ILE A 101 2.19 0.19 1.94
CA ILE A 101 1.27 -0.40 0.97
C ILE A 101 2.05 -0.68 -0.31
N THR A 102 2.32 -1.95 -0.57
CA THR A 102 2.93 -2.39 -1.82
C THR A 102 1.84 -2.58 -2.86
N ILE A 103 1.98 -1.94 -4.00
CA ILE A 103 1.04 -1.90 -5.11
C ILE A 103 1.71 -2.59 -6.30
N ARG A 104 1.04 -3.57 -6.87
CA ARG A 104 1.45 -4.24 -8.08
C ARG A 104 0.38 -4.06 -9.13
N GLU A 105 0.69 -3.32 -10.17
CA GLU A 105 -0.11 -3.17 -11.37
C GLU A 105 0.41 -4.14 -12.43
N TYR A 106 -0.46 -4.91 -13.05
CA TYR A 106 -0.07 -5.89 -14.04
C TYR A 106 -1.15 -6.07 -15.10
N GLU A 107 -0.71 -6.36 -16.31
CA GLU A 107 -1.62 -6.63 -17.42
C GLU A 107 -2.29 -7.98 -17.26
N HIS A 108 -3.56 -8.02 -17.57
CA HIS A 108 -4.29 -9.28 -17.67
C HIS A 108 -3.75 -10.09 -18.87
N ASN A 109 -3.80 -11.41 -18.80
CA ASN A 109 -3.26 -12.35 -19.79
C ASN A 109 -3.78 -12.09 -21.21
N GLY A 110 -3.30 -11.04 -21.85
CA GLY A 110 -3.58 -10.70 -23.25
C GLY A 110 -2.47 -11.16 -24.18
N PRO A 111 -2.68 -11.09 -25.50
CA PRO A 111 -1.63 -11.29 -26.47
C PRO A 111 -0.56 -10.22 -26.29
N LEU A 112 0.72 -10.61 -26.38
CA LEU A 112 1.83 -9.65 -26.37
C LEU A 112 2.07 -9.17 -27.80
N CYS A 113 2.05 -7.86 -27.98
CA CYS A 113 2.46 -7.19 -29.21
C CYS A 113 3.88 -6.64 -29.07
N ASP A 114 4.55 -6.42 -30.20
CA ASP A 114 5.90 -5.84 -30.22
C ASP A 114 5.85 -4.30 -30.15
N CYS A 115 5.01 -3.78 -29.26
CA CYS A 115 4.88 -2.35 -29.01
C CYS A 115 4.51 -2.09 -27.54
N ILE A 116 4.78 -0.87 -27.10
CA ILE A 116 4.47 -0.36 -25.77
C ILE A 116 3.68 0.94 -25.92
N CYS A 117 2.74 1.18 -25.04
CA CYS A 117 2.01 2.44 -24.96
C CYS A 117 1.95 2.97 -23.53
N ARG A 118 1.44 4.16 -23.37
CA ARG A 118 1.17 4.78 -22.07
C ARG A 118 -0.33 4.82 -21.81
N THR A 119 -0.71 4.60 -20.57
CA THR A 119 -2.08 4.71 -20.10
C THR A 119 -2.12 5.30 -18.70
N ASP A 120 -3.20 5.98 -18.35
CA ASP A 120 -3.48 6.31 -16.95
C ASP A 120 -4.27 5.15 -16.34
N ASN A 121 -3.81 4.64 -15.23
CA ASN A 121 -4.50 3.61 -14.46
C ASN A 121 -5.02 4.19 -13.15
N SER A 122 -6.32 4.11 -12.93
CA SER A 122 -7.00 4.63 -11.74
C SER A 122 -7.62 3.49 -10.95
N PHE A 123 -7.47 3.51 -9.63
CA PHE A 123 -8.05 2.53 -8.71
C PHE A 123 -8.27 3.14 -7.33
N GLN A 124 -9.00 2.41 -6.49
CA GLN A 124 -9.29 2.82 -5.13
C GLN A 124 -8.86 1.75 -4.13
N ILE A 125 -8.34 2.19 -2.99
CA ILE A 125 -8.07 1.33 -1.83
C ILE A 125 -9.09 1.72 -0.75
N ALA A 126 -10.06 0.83 -0.51
CA ALA A 126 -11.08 1.02 0.51
C ALA A 126 -10.66 0.49 1.87
N HIS A 127 -11.32 0.97 2.92
CA HIS A 127 -11.12 0.59 4.32
C HIS A 127 -9.72 0.91 4.84
N LEU A 128 -9.11 1.99 4.36
CA LEU A 128 -7.81 2.45 4.80
C LEU A 128 -8.00 3.47 5.94
N PRO A 129 -7.50 3.20 7.17
CA PRO A 129 -7.56 4.15 8.28
C PRO A 129 -6.77 5.42 7.99
N HIS A 130 -7.12 6.52 8.68
CA HIS A 130 -6.27 7.72 8.68
C HIS A 130 -4.88 7.40 9.19
N GLY A 131 -3.86 7.90 8.49
CA GLY A 131 -2.47 7.66 8.84
C GLY A 131 -1.50 8.20 7.79
N THR A 132 -0.23 7.94 8.01
CA THR A 132 0.83 8.20 7.04
C THR A 132 1.30 6.87 6.48
N TYR A 133 1.26 6.73 5.16
CA TYR A 133 1.62 5.50 4.45
C TYR A 133 2.71 5.75 3.43
N THR A 134 3.57 4.76 3.25
CA THR A 134 4.48 4.68 2.11
C THR A 134 3.84 3.78 1.05
N LEU A 135 3.48 4.35 -0.09
CA LEU A 135 3.01 3.59 -1.26
C LEU A 135 4.23 3.17 -2.07
N VAL A 136 4.37 1.88 -2.34
CA VAL A 136 5.47 1.31 -3.13
C VAL A 136 4.87 0.66 -4.37
N PHE A 137 5.14 1.23 -5.54
CA PHE A 137 4.69 0.71 -6.83
C PHE A 137 5.74 -0.24 -7.39
N LEU A 138 5.36 -1.50 -7.57
CA LEU A 138 6.16 -2.51 -8.25
C LEU A 138 5.87 -2.42 -9.75
N SER A 139 6.27 -1.30 -10.37
CA SER A 139 6.11 -1.16 -11.81
C SER A 139 7.14 -1.99 -12.57
N TRP A 140 7.01 -2.11 -13.88
CA TRP A 140 7.87 -2.87 -14.80
C TRP A 140 9.35 -2.41 -14.83
N TYR A 141 9.69 -1.42 -14.04
CA TYR A 141 11.02 -0.86 -13.95
C TYR A 141 11.90 -1.59 -12.94
N PRO A 142 13.23 -1.60 -13.16
CA PRO A 142 14.15 -2.31 -12.27
C PRO A 142 14.11 -1.79 -10.83
N GLU A 143 13.59 -0.58 -10.60
CA GLU A 143 13.51 0.01 -9.26
C GLU A 143 12.07 0.39 -8.89
N PRO A 144 11.56 -0.05 -7.73
CA PRO A 144 10.25 0.35 -7.24
C PRO A 144 10.18 1.87 -7.02
N TYR A 145 9.11 2.49 -7.49
CA TYR A 145 8.79 3.88 -7.21
C TYR A 145 8.03 3.99 -5.90
N SER A 146 8.35 4.97 -5.06
CA SER A 146 7.67 5.15 -3.78
C SER A 146 7.33 6.59 -3.47
N ILE A 147 6.15 6.80 -2.87
CA ILE A 147 5.69 8.09 -2.36
C ILE A 147 5.16 7.95 -0.93
N THR A 148 5.28 9.00 -0.13
CA THR A 148 4.64 9.08 1.18
C THR A 148 3.36 9.89 1.08
N VAL A 149 2.26 9.35 1.58
CA VAL A 149 0.94 9.98 1.63
C VAL A 149 0.47 10.10 3.07
N THR A 150 -0.15 11.23 3.41
CA THR A 150 -0.83 11.41 4.71
C THR A 150 -2.31 11.62 4.45
N ILE A 151 -3.13 10.78 5.06
CA ILE A 151 -4.56 10.69 4.82
C ILE A 151 -5.35 10.70 6.14
#